data_773919f907de99b1f522e34de7f5a29b
#
_entry.id   773919f907de99b1f522e34de7f5a29b
#
_cell.length_a   1.000
_cell.length_b   1.000
_cell.length_c   1.000
_cell.angle_alpha   90.00
_cell.angle_beta   90.00
_cell.angle_gamma   90.00
#
_symmetry.space_group_name_H-M   'P 1'
#
loop_
_entity.id
_entity.type
_entity.pdbx_description
1 polymer ?
#
loop_
_entity_poly.entity_id
_entity_poly.type
_entity_poly.pdbx_seq_one_letter_code
_entity_poly.pdbx_strand_id
1 'polypeptide(L)'
;PLAIVPIANNVCSGCGLTLPVALVYAVRAGEKLYQCTNCARILYYPEVRPRRLGSRSIRRSEPRRTGIARFSSLSLMLPSLKGETRDEAISELVMKMEEEKFVDDGAKLLKEALQREEILSTAVECGMAFPHVRGVEGGGLTLALGISKKGIRFDPAERALTFILFFVVIPTAASVFYLRLLSGLNQTFFKKDARDKLLACKTSEDLWNVLLKATRNTIS
;
A
#
# COMPACT_ATOMS: atom_id res chain seq x y z
N PRO A 1 12.81 8.02 -12.11
CA PRO A 1 13.26 7.48 -10.81
C PRO A 1 14.28 8.40 -10.17
N LEU A 2 14.06 8.84 -8.91
CA LEU A 2 15.01 9.69 -8.21
C LEU A 2 16.30 8.89 -7.96
N ALA A 3 17.42 9.33 -8.55
CA ALA A 3 18.72 8.70 -8.33
C ALA A 3 19.30 9.02 -6.94
N ILE A 4 18.82 10.10 -6.31
CA ILE A 4 19.27 10.60 -5.00
C ILE A 4 18.07 10.65 -4.05
N VAL A 5 18.22 10.10 -2.84
CA VAL A 5 17.15 10.00 -1.86
C VAL A 5 17.62 10.42 -0.46
N PRO A 6 16.76 11.08 0.35
CA PRO A 6 17.10 11.43 1.72
C PRO A 6 17.07 10.23 2.66
N ILE A 7 17.85 10.34 3.75
CA ILE A 7 17.71 9.49 4.92
C ILE A 7 16.68 10.15 5.86
N ALA A 8 15.68 9.39 6.28
CA ALA A 8 14.70 9.81 7.27
C ALA A 8 14.58 8.74 8.36
N ASN A 9 14.77 9.12 9.63
CA ASN A 9 14.70 8.20 10.77
C ASN A 9 15.57 6.94 10.59
N ASN A 10 16.79 7.09 10.12
CA ASN A 10 17.74 6.03 9.79
C ASN A 10 17.25 5.06 8.70
N VAL A 11 16.29 5.49 7.86
CA VAL A 11 15.71 4.69 6.78
C VAL A 11 16.01 5.35 5.45
N CYS A 12 16.37 4.56 4.44
CA CYS A 12 16.45 5.02 3.05
C CYS A 12 15.04 5.34 2.54
N SER A 13 14.75 6.61 2.22
CA SER A 13 13.43 7.01 1.72
C SER A 13 13.10 6.44 0.33
N GLY A 14 14.09 5.89 -0.38
CA GLY A 14 13.87 5.28 -1.70
C GLY A 14 13.38 3.85 -1.66
N CYS A 15 13.75 3.05 -0.65
CA CYS A 15 13.39 1.64 -0.58
C CYS A 15 12.93 1.17 0.80
N GLY A 16 12.94 2.05 1.81
CA GLY A 16 12.51 1.72 3.16
C GLY A 16 13.46 0.85 3.97
N LEU A 17 14.68 0.57 3.47
CA LEU A 17 15.66 -0.18 4.23
C LEU A 17 16.13 0.63 5.43
N THR A 18 16.14 0.02 6.62
CA THR A 18 16.81 0.58 7.80
C THR A 18 18.33 0.51 7.58
N LEU A 19 18.98 1.65 7.66
CA LEU A 19 20.41 1.78 7.42
C LEU A 19 21.20 1.60 8.73
N PRO A 20 22.39 0.99 8.67
CA PRO A 20 23.30 0.94 9.82
C PRO A 20 23.61 2.37 10.32
N VAL A 21 23.64 2.55 11.62
CA VAL A 21 23.87 3.86 12.25
C VAL A 21 25.18 4.48 11.79
N ALA A 22 26.24 3.68 11.64
CA ALA A 22 27.53 4.11 11.11
C ALA A 22 27.42 4.71 9.70
N LEU A 23 26.61 4.10 8.80
CA LEU A 23 26.38 4.63 7.46
C LEU A 23 25.63 5.96 7.51
N VAL A 24 24.66 6.10 8.39
CA VAL A 24 23.88 7.34 8.57
C VAL A 24 24.81 8.48 9.01
N TYR A 25 25.68 8.22 9.96
CA TYR A 25 26.69 9.21 10.40
C TYR A 25 27.67 9.56 9.29
N ALA A 26 28.15 8.58 8.52
CA ALA A 26 29.07 8.82 7.40
C ALA A 26 28.42 9.66 6.29
N VAL A 27 27.13 9.40 5.96
CA VAL A 27 26.37 10.25 5.02
C VAL A 27 26.17 11.66 5.57
N ARG A 28 25.94 11.79 6.88
CA ARG A 28 25.78 13.10 7.54
C ARG A 28 27.07 13.91 7.56
N ALA A 29 28.23 13.25 7.68
CA ALA A 29 29.55 13.90 7.62
C ALA A 29 29.83 14.50 6.24
N GLY A 30 29.22 13.95 5.16
CA GLY A 30 29.32 14.55 3.83
C GLY A 30 30.68 14.45 3.14
N GLU A 31 31.60 13.63 3.65
CA GLU A 31 32.96 13.52 3.14
C GLU A 31 33.04 12.82 1.77
N LYS A 32 32.08 11.90 1.50
CA LYS A 32 32.01 11.17 0.24
C LYS A 32 30.56 10.74 -0.05
N LEU A 33 30.31 10.32 -1.30
CA LEU A 33 29.02 9.81 -1.70
C LEU A 33 28.83 8.38 -1.21
N TYR A 34 27.65 8.10 -0.64
CA TYR A 34 27.24 6.78 -0.19
C TYR A 34 25.99 6.34 -0.92
N GLN A 35 25.93 5.06 -1.23
CA GLN A 35 24.75 4.45 -1.85
C GLN A 35 24.03 3.53 -0.86
N CYS A 36 22.73 3.43 -1.03
CA CYS A 36 21.94 2.44 -0.30
C CYS A 36 22.32 1.03 -0.75
N THR A 37 22.64 0.15 0.18
CA THR A 37 23.06 -1.24 -0.10
C THR A 37 21.96 -2.10 -0.73
N ASN A 38 20.69 -1.66 -0.65
CA ASN A 38 19.55 -2.39 -1.20
C ASN A 38 19.10 -1.84 -2.57
N CYS A 39 19.00 -0.52 -2.75
CA CYS A 39 18.45 0.07 -3.98
C CYS A 39 19.45 0.88 -4.80
N ALA A 40 20.72 0.89 -4.38
CA ALA A 40 21.84 1.57 -5.03
C ALA A 40 21.66 3.10 -5.24
N ARG A 41 20.62 3.72 -4.71
CA ARG A 41 20.42 5.18 -4.79
C ARG A 41 21.42 5.91 -3.91
N ILE A 42 21.88 7.06 -4.37
CA ILE A 42 22.75 7.94 -3.60
C ILE A 42 21.96 8.47 -2.39
N LEU A 43 22.55 8.35 -1.21
CA LEU A 43 21.99 8.80 0.04
C LEU A 43 22.45 10.21 0.37
N TYR A 44 21.57 11.05 0.88
CA TYR A 44 21.94 12.32 1.51
C TYR A 44 21.20 12.51 2.83
N TYR A 45 21.82 13.25 3.75
CA TYR A 45 21.18 13.64 5.01
C TYR A 45 20.65 15.06 4.86
N PRO A 46 19.33 15.29 4.96
CA PRO A 46 18.78 16.63 4.84
C PRO A 46 19.23 17.48 6.03
N GLU A 47 20.01 18.53 5.77
CA GLU A 47 20.33 19.52 6.79
C GLU A 47 19.06 20.24 7.22
N VAL A 48 18.73 20.14 8.49
CA VAL A 48 17.72 21.01 9.11
C VAL A 48 18.33 22.37 9.30
N ARG A 49 18.31 23.22 8.26
CA ARG A 49 18.63 24.65 8.45
C ARG A 49 17.58 25.23 9.39
N PRO A 50 17.96 25.87 10.50
CA PRO A 50 16.99 26.59 11.32
C PRO A 50 16.27 27.59 10.42
N ARG A 51 14.97 27.41 10.23
CA ARG A 51 14.14 28.33 9.47
C ARG A 51 14.23 29.72 10.13
N ARG A 52 14.87 30.68 9.45
CA ARG A 52 14.67 32.10 9.80
C ARG A 52 13.18 32.37 9.80
N LEU A 53 12.66 32.83 10.93
CA LEU A 53 11.28 33.28 11.08
C LEU A 53 11.04 34.51 10.17
N GLY A 54 10.79 34.26 8.91
CA GLY A 54 10.21 35.22 7.98
C GLY A 54 8.77 34.84 7.81
N SER A 55 7.88 35.77 8.18
CA SER A 55 6.44 35.71 8.02
C SER A 55 6.05 35.15 6.66
N ARG A 56 5.71 33.85 6.62
CA ARG A 56 5.00 33.23 5.50
C ARG A 56 3.81 32.51 6.07
N SER A 57 2.63 32.88 5.55
CA SER A 57 1.36 32.25 5.79
C SER A 57 1.51 30.76 6.06
N ILE A 58 1.04 30.34 7.25
CA ILE A 58 0.93 28.94 7.65
C ILE A 58 -0.02 28.28 6.65
N ARG A 59 0.52 27.69 5.57
CA ARG A 59 -0.17 26.59 4.95
C ARG A 59 -0.19 25.51 6.04
N ARG A 60 -1.36 25.27 6.61
CA ARG A 60 -1.61 24.10 7.46
C ARG A 60 -1.07 22.91 6.69
N SER A 61 0.07 22.38 7.13
CA SER A 61 0.55 21.10 6.64
C SER A 61 -0.55 20.08 6.97
N GLU A 62 -1.09 19.45 5.97
CA GLU A 62 -1.98 18.31 6.20
C GLU A 62 -1.32 17.38 7.21
N PRO A 63 -2.06 16.89 8.22
CA PRO A 63 -1.51 15.99 9.21
C PRO A 63 -0.88 14.80 8.49
N ARG A 64 0.36 14.46 8.86
CA ARG A 64 1.05 13.32 8.26
C ARG A 64 0.18 12.08 8.41
N ARG A 65 -0.21 11.50 7.30
CA ARG A 65 -0.96 10.25 7.30
C ARG A 65 -0.13 9.18 7.99
N THR A 66 -0.70 8.46 8.93
CA THR A 66 -0.07 7.40 9.71
C THR A 66 -0.81 6.08 9.52
N GLY A 67 -0.16 4.97 9.80
CA GLY A 67 -0.78 3.65 9.68
C GLY A 67 -1.23 3.35 8.24
N ILE A 68 -2.37 2.68 8.11
CA ILE A 68 -2.94 2.28 6.80
C ILE A 68 -3.29 3.49 5.92
N ALA A 69 -3.58 4.65 6.51
CA ALA A 69 -3.89 5.88 5.76
C ALA A 69 -2.71 6.41 4.91
N ARG A 70 -1.51 5.88 5.10
CA ARG A 70 -0.36 6.15 4.23
C ARG A 70 -0.48 5.46 2.87
N PHE A 71 -1.25 4.39 2.79
CA PHE A 71 -1.32 3.47 1.65
C PHE A 71 -2.69 3.44 0.99
N SER A 72 -3.70 4.07 1.61
CA SER A 72 -5.07 4.02 1.13
C SER A 72 -5.84 5.31 1.44
N SER A 73 -7.06 5.40 0.93
CA SER A 73 -7.98 6.50 1.21
C SER A 73 -9.42 5.99 1.24
N LEU A 74 -10.33 6.83 1.75
CA LEU A 74 -11.77 6.58 1.74
C LEU A 74 -12.30 6.26 0.34
N SER A 75 -11.80 6.96 -0.68
CA SER A 75 -12.25 6.79 -2.07
C SER A 75 -11.89 5.43 -2.68
N LEU A 76 -10.95 4.69 -2.08
CA LEU A 76 -10.54 3.34 -2.51
C LEU A 76 -11.26 2.21 -1.74
N MET A 77 -12.35 2.55 -1.03
CA MET A 77 -13.17 1.60 -0.26
C MET A 77 -14.43 1.25 -1.02
N LEU A 78 -14.56 0.01 -1.49
CA LEU A 78 -15.71 -0.51 -2.22
C LEU A 78 -16.49 -1.50 -1.33
N PRO A 79 -17.56 -1.05 -0.64
CA PRO A 79 -18.29 -1.88 0.32
C PRO A 79 -19.15 -2.96 -0.35
N SER A 80 -19.31 -2.90 -1.67
CA SER A 80 -20.04 -3.90 -2.46
C SER A 80 -19.53 -3.93 -3.89
N LEU A 81 -18.67 -4.91 -4.19
CA LEU A 81 -18.24 -5.20 -5.56
C LEU A 81 -19.41 -5.74 -6.37
N LYS A 82 -19.50 -5.33 -7.63
CA LYS A 82 -20.52 -5.78 -8.60
C LYS A 82 -20.03 -7.00 -9.36
N GLY A 83 -18.72 -7.12 -9.57
CA GLY A 83 -18.10 -8.23 -10.27
C GLY A 83 -18.37 -9.56 -9.56
N GLU A 84 -18.76 -10.57 -10.32
CA GLU A 84 -19.06 -11.92 -9.84
C GLU A 84 -17.89 -12.88 -10.05
N THR A 85 -16.94 -12.49 -10.91
CA THR A 85 -15.71 -13.25 -11.17
C THR A 85 -14.48 -12.55 -10.57
N ARG A 86 -13.38 -13.31 -10.44
CA ARG A 86 -12.07 -12.78 -10.02
C ARG A 86 -11.64 -11.59 -10.87
N ASP A 87 -11.71 -11.74 -12.18
CA ASP A 87 -11.21 -10.77 -13.15
C ASP A 87 -12.06 -9.49 -13.14
N GLU A 88 -13.38 -9.62 -13.03
CA GLU A 88 -14.29 -8.48 -12.89
C GLU A 88 -14.05 -7.72 -11.58
N ALA A 89 -13.86 -8.43 -10.47
CA ALA A 89 -13.60 -7.80 -9.17
C ALA A 89 -12.26 -7.04 -9.15
N ILE A 90 -11.21 -7.61 -9.75
CA ILE A 90 -9.92 -6.93 -9.91
C ILE A 90 -10.07 -5.71 -10.82
N SER A 91 -10.81 -5.84 -11.93
CA SER A 91 -11.08 -4.74 -12.86
C SER A 91 -11.78 -3.57 -12.16
N GLU A 92 -12.79 -3.85 -11.35
CA GLU A 92 -13.54 -2.82 -10.61
C GLU A 92 -12.63 -2.05 -9.64
N LEU A 93 -11.72 -2.74 -8.93
CA LEU A 93 -10.74 -2.11 -8.03
C LEU A 93 -9.72 -1.26 -8.79
N VAL A 94 -9.22 -1.75 -9.93
CA VAL A 94 -8.26 -1.03 -10.76
C VAL A 94 -8.89 0.22 -11.38
N MET A 95 -10.11 0.09 -11.93
CA MET A 95 -10.85 1.24 -12.49
C MET A 95 -11.08 2.31 -11.43
N LYS A 96 -11.41 1.92 -10.20
CA LYS A 96 -11.56 2.87 -9.10
C LYS A 96 -10.26 3.58 -8.75
N MET A 97 -9.12 2.88 -8.78
CA MET A 97 -7.81 3.49 -8.55
C MET A 97 -7.43 4.50 -9.65
N GLU A 98 -7.77 4.22 -10.90
CA GLU A 98 -7.54 5.11 -12.04
C GLU A 98 -8.45 6.36 -11.97
N GLU A 99 -9.75 6.16 -11.71
CA GLU A 99 -10.71 7.24 -11.52
C GLU A 99 -10.27 8.24 -10.44
N GLU A 100 -9.77 7.73 -9.33
CA GLU A 100 -9.27 8.51 -8.19
C GLU A 100 -7.81 8.99 -8.36
N LYS A 101 -7.21 8.77 -9.54
CA LYS A 101 -5.86 9.21 -9.90
C LYS A 101 -4.73 8.67 -9.01
N PHE A 102 -4.91 7.48 -8.47
CA PHE A 102 -3.83 6.74 -7.79
C PHE A 102 -2.96 5.96 -8.77
N VAL A 103 -3.46 5.73 -9.97
CA VAL A 103 -2.81 5.02 -11.08
C VAL A 103 -3.07 5.78 -12.37
N ASP A 104 -2.04 5.90 -13.22
CA ASP A 104 -2.12 6.65 -14.48
C ASP A 104 -2.60 5.79 -15.66
N ASP A 105 -2.36 4.46 -15.63
CA ASP A 105 -2.69 3.50 -16.70
C ASP A 105 -3.34 2.25 -16.09
N GLY A 106 -4.65 2.33 -15.91
CA GLY A 106 -5.45 1.24 -15.36
C GLY A 106 -5.49 0.01 -16.26
N ALA A 107 -5.48 0.19 -17.59
CA ALA A 107 -5.52 -0.92 -18.54
C ALA A 107 -4.25 -1.78 -18.46
N LYS A 108 -3.09 -1.15 -18.39
CA LYS A 108 -1.81 -1.83 -18.19
C LYS A 108 -1.77 -2.53 -16.84
N LEU A 109 -2.18 -1.83 -15.77
CA LEU A 109 -2.20 -2.38 -14.41
C LEU A 109 -3.11 -3.61 -14.31
N LEU A 110 -4.30 -3.56 -14.91
CA LEU A 110 -5.24 -4.68 -14.94
C LEU A 110 -4.64 -5.90 -15.64
N LYS A 111 -4.05 -5.69 -16.81
CA LYS A 111 -3.39 -6.77 -17.57
C LYS A 111 -2.29 -7.45 -16.73
N GLU A 112 -1.44 -6.67 -16.07
CA GLU A 112 -0.38 -7.19 -15.20
C GLU A 112 -0.94 -7.92 -13.97
N ALA A 113 -2.03 -7.42 -13.39
CA ALA A 113 -2.70 -8.06 -12.25
C ALA A 113 -3.28 -9.43 -12.63
N LEU A 114 -3.99 -9.53 -13.76
CA LEU A 114 -4.57 -10.78 -14.23
C LEU A 114 -3.49 -11.80 -14.60
N GLN A 115 -2.45 -11.39 -15.32
CA GLN A 115 -1.30 -12.26 -15.62
C GLN A 115 -0.62 -12.78 -14.35
N ARG A 116 -0.53 -11.96 -13.31
CA ARG A 116 0.04 -12.36 -12.01
C ARG A 116 -0.84 -13.41 -11.32
N GLU A 117 -2.15 -13.27 -11.36
CA GLU A 117 -3.09 -14.23 -10.76
C GLU A 117 -3.16 -15.55 -11.51
N GLU A 118 -2.90 -15.57 -12.83
CA GLU A 118 -2.81 -16.81 -13.63
C GLU A 118 -1.63 -17.70 -13.22
N ILE A 119 -0.52 -17.10 -12.76
CA ILE A 119 0.66 -17.85 -12.32
C ILE A 119 0.39 -18.59 -11.00
N LEU A 120 -0.18 -17.89 -10.04
CA LEU A 120 -0.49 -18.41 -8.71
C LEU A 120 -1.54 -17.52 -8.06
N SER A 121 -2.66 -18.11 -7.68
CA SER A 121 -3.73 -17.40 -6.99
C SER A 121 -3.24 -16.74 -5.70
N THR A 122 -3.70 -15.52 -5.45
CA THR A 122 -3.45 -14.80 -4.19
C THR A 122 -4.58 -14.96 -3.18
N ALA A 123 -5.53 -15.84 -3.43
CA ALA A 123 -6.51 -16.24 -2.44
C ALA A 123 -5.80 -16.88 -1.25
N VAL A 124 -6.27 -16.57 -0.06
CA VAL A 124 -5.79 -17.14 1.19
C VAL A 124 -6.98 -17.66 2.00
N GLU A 125 -6.68 -18.45 3.02
CA GLU A 125 -7.67 -18.96 3.94
C GLU A 125 -8.59 -17.84 4.49
N CYS A 126 -9.74 -18.23 4.98
CA CYS A 126 -10.73 -17.33 5.60
C CYS A 126 -11.41 -16.35 4.63
N GLY A 127 -11.44 -16.64 3.33
CA GLY A 127 -12.21 -15.87 2.34
C GLY A 127 -11.61 -14.50 2.01
N MET A 128 -10.31 -14.39 2.02
CA MET A 128 -9.57 -13.18 1.64
C MET A 128 -8.70 -13.43 0.40
N ALA A 129 -8.42 -12.37 -0.36
CA ALA A 129 -7.40 -12.38 -1.41
C ALA A 129 -6.57 -11.10 -1.37
N PHE A 130 -5.30 -11.22 -1.79
CA PHE A 130 -4.33 -10.11 -1.84
C PHE A 130 -3.76 -9.94 -3.25
N PRO A 131 -4.60 -9.69 -4.28
CA PRO A 131 -4.11 -9.43 -5.62
C PRO A 131 -3.18 -8.22 -5.63
N HIS A 132 -2.09 -8.32 -6.37
CA HIS A 132 -1.08 -7.25 -6.37
C HIS A 132 -0.27 -7.20 -7.66
N VAL A 133 0.18 -6.00 -8.01
CA VAL A 133 1.13 -5.75 -9.10
C VAL A 133 2.41 -5.14 -8.54
N ARG A 134 3.55 -5.61 -9.02
CA ARG A 134 4.89 -5.15 -8.61
C ARG A 134 5.61 -4.45 -9.74
N GLY A 135 6.54 -3.56 -9.38
CA GLY A 135 7.42 -2.94 -10.35
C GLY A 135 6.79 -1.76 -11.08
N VAL A 136 5.66 -1.24 -10.59
CA VAL A 136 5.02 -0.05 -11.17
C VAL A 136 5.96 1.14 -11.04
N GLU A 137 6.18 1.85 -12.13
CA GLU A 137 6.99 3.07 -12.14
C GLU A 137 6.16 4.26 -11.62
N GLY A 138 6.75 5.02 -10.72
CA GLY A 138 6.09 6.19 -10.12
C GLY A 138 5.12 5.82 -8.99
N GLY A 139 4.44 6.83 -8.45
CA GLY A 139 3.44 6.66 -7.38
C GLY A 139 3.98 6.18 -6.04
N GLY A 140 3.08 5.84 -5.16
CA GLY A 140 3.31 5.25 -3.84
C GLY A 140 2.73 3.84 -3.74
N LEU A 141 3.12 3.11 -2.69
CA LEU A 141 2.43 1.88 -2.32
C LEU A 141 0.95 2.21 -2.04
N THR A 142 0.05 1.63 -2.81
CA THR A 142 -1.38 1.96 -2.76
C THR A 142 -2.21 0.70 -2.56
N LEU A 143 -3.23 0.80 -1.71
CA LEU A 143 -4.16 -0.27 -1.36
C LEU A 143 -5.60 0.16 -1.67
N ALA A 144 -6.34 -0.66 -2.42
CA ALA A 144 -7.79 -0.60 -2.50
C ALA A 144 -8.41 -1.81 -1.79
N LEU A 145 -9.57 -1.61 -1.18
CA LEU A 145 -10.33 -2.65 -0.46
C LEU A 145 -11.70 -2.82 -1.08
N GLY A 146 -12.01 -4.04 -1.51
CA GLY A 146 -13.31 -4.42 -2.05
C GLY A 146 -13.95 -5.55 -1.26
N ILE A 147 -15.28 -5.46 -1.08
CA ILE A 147 -16.09 -6.49 -0.42
C ILE A 147 -17.07 -7.10 -1.44
N SER A 148 -17.01 -8.40 -1.61
CA SER A 148 -18.06 -9.15 -2.32
C SER A 148 -19.06 -9.69 -1.32
N LYS A 149 -20.31 -9.29 -1.43
CA LYS A 149 -21.38 -9.75 -0.53
C LYS A 149 -21.80 -11.20 -0.78
N LYS A 150 -21.72 -11.65 -2.04
CA LYS A 150 -22.06 -13.02 -2.44
C LYS A 150 -20.88 -13.99 -2.30
N GLY A 151 -19.66 -13.47 -2.27
CA GLY A 151 -18.42 -14.23 -2.42
C GLY A 151 -18.10 -14.52 -3.89
N ILE A 152 -16.81 -14.57 -4.19
CA ILE A 152 -16.28 -14.80 -5.54
C ILE A 152 -15.45 -16.08 -5.52
N ARG A 153 -15.60 -16.91 -6.54
CA ARG A 153 -14.69 -18.04 -6.78
C ARG A 153 -13.38 -17.51 -7.33
N PHE A 154 -12.55 -16.99 -6.42
CA PHE A 154 -11.31 -16.29 -6.78
C PHE A 154 -10.25 -17.26 -7.28
N ASP A 155 -10.09 -18.39 -6.61
CA ASP A 155 -9.24 -19.50 -7.05
C ASP A 155 -10.09 -20.56 -7.75
N PRO A 156 -9.85 -20.81 -9.06
CA PRO A 156 -10.59 -21.86 -9.78
C PRO A 156 -10.33 -23.28 -9.25
N ALA A 157 -9.16 -23.52 -8.64
CA ALA A 157 -8.79 -24.82 -8.10
C ALA A 157 -9.48 -25.13 -6.76
N GLU A 158 -9.92 -24.08 -6.03
CA GLU A 158 -10.53 -24.22 -4.73
C GLU A 158 -12.05 -23.98 -4.76
N ARG A 159 -12.77 -24.61 -3.82
CA ARG A 159 -14.21 -24.38 -3.64
C ARG A 159 -14.51 -23.21 -2.72
N ALA A 160 -13.50 -22.74 -1.98
CA ALA A 160 -13.64 -21.63 -1.05
C ALA A 160 -13.99 -20.34 -1.77
N LEU A 161 -14.93 -19.57 -1.21
CA LEU A 161 -15.30 -18.25 -1.74
C LEU A 161 -14.49 -17.17 -1.05
N THR A 162 -14.08 -16.16 -1.83
CA THR A 162 -13.43 -14.95 -1.37
C THR A 162 -14.43 -13.82 -1.24
N PHE A 163 -14.46 -13.16 -0.09
CA PHE A 163 -15.37 -12.06 0.24
C PHE A 163 -14.66 -10.72 0.39
N ILE A 164 -13.36 -10.73 0.72
CA ILE A 164 -12.56 -9.54 1.01
C ILE A 164 -11.35 -9.52 0.08
N LEU A 165 -11.23 -8.47 -0.73
CA LEU A 165 -10.13 -8.28 -1.66
C LEU A 165 -9.29 -7.06 -1.26
N PHE A 166 -8.02 -7.28 -0.98
CA PHE A 166 -7.01 -6.23 -0.75
C PHE A 166 -6.14 -6.11 -1.98
N PHE A 167 -6.48 -5.21 -2.91
CA PHE A 167 -5.68 -4.99 -4.12
C PHE A 167 -4.55 -4.01 -3.84
N VAL A 168 -3.30 -4.40 -4.16
CA VAL A 168 -2.11 -3.60 -3.82
C VAL A 168 -1.27 -3.30 -5.05
N VAL A 169 -0.98 -2.01 -5.27
CA VAL A 169 -0.01 -1.54 -6.26
C VAL A 169 1.31 -1.26 -5.57
N ILE A 170 2.37 -1.93 -6.02
CA ILE A 170 3.68 -1.92 -5.37
C ILE A 170 4.71 -1.29 -6.30
N PRO A 171 5.13 -0.03 -6.04
CA PRO A 171 6.22 0.58 -6.77
C PRO A 171 7.53 -0.20 -6.58
N THR A 172 8.42 -0.12 -7.56
CA THR A 172 9.74 -0.77 -7.54
C THR A 172 10.52 -0.49 -6.24
N ALA A 173 10.38 0.71 -5.70
CA ALA A 173 11.10 1.16 -4.49
C ALA A 173 10.41 0.79 -3.16
N ALA A 174 9.23 0.13 -3.16
CA ALA A 174 8.41 -0.02 -1.96
C ALA A 174 8.21 -1.48 -1.48
N SER A 175 8.99 -2.43 -1.98
CA SER A 175 8.82 -3.86 -1.67
C SER A 175 8.89 -4.20 -0.17
N VAL A 176 9.73 -3.52 0.61
CA VAL A 176 9.83 -3.75 2.07
C VAL A 176 8.57 -3.26 2.80
N PHE A 177 8.02 -2.13 2.38
CA PHE A 177 6.76 -1.61 2.96
C PHE A 177 5.58 -2.52 2.63
N TYR A 178 5.57 -3.12 1.45
CA TYR A 178 4.55 -4.10 1.06
C TYR A 178 4.51 -5.30 2.00
N LEU A 179 5.65 -5.90 2.32
CA LEU A 179 5.69 -7.06 3.23
C LEU A 179 5.17 -6.71 4.62
N ARG A 180 5.48 -5.51 5.13
CA ARG A 180 4.94 -5.02 6.41
C ARG A 180 3.43 -4.79 6.34
N LEU A 181 2.95 -4.18 5.25
CA LEU A 181 1.53 -3.97 5.01
C LEU A 181 0.78 -5.31 4.95
N LEU A 182 1.27 -6.25 4.14
CA LEU A 182 0.68 -7.58 3.99
C LEU A 182 0.65 -8.34 5.33
N SER A 183 1.76 -8.34 6.06
CA SER A 183 1.85 -8.95 7.39
C SER A 183 0.85 -8.34 8.37
N GLY A 184 0.74 -7.01 8.41
CA GLY A 184 -0.18 -6.30 9.29
C GLY A 184 -1.65 -6.56 8.94
N LEU A 185 -1.99 -6.59 7.65
CA LEU A 185 -3.33 -6.94 7.18
C LEU A 185 -3.68 -8.38 7.54
N ASN A 186 -2.78 -9.32 7.25
CA ASN A 186 -3.00 -10.73 7.56
C ASN A 186 -3.17 -10.95 9.07
N GLN A 187 -2.28 -10.40 9.92
CA GLN A 187 -2.38 -10.49 11.37
C GLN A 187 -3.71 -9.92 11.91
N THR A 188 -4.19 -8.83 11.29
CA THR A 188 -5.45 -8.19 11.69
C THR A 188 -6.65 -9.03 11.29
N PHE A 189 -6.73 -9.40 10.00
CA PHE A 189 -7.93 -9.99 9.41
C PHE A 189 -7.92 -11.53 9.39
N PHE A 190 -6.88 -12.18 9.90
CA PHE A 190 -6.94 -13.60 10.26
C PHE A 190 -7.96 -13.84 11.39
N LYS A 191 -8.23 -12.82 12.20
CA LYS A 191 -9.25 -12.85 13.26
C LYS A 191 -10.64 -12.74 12.64
N LYS A 192 -11.52 -13.70 12.90
CA LYS A 192 -12.90 -13.74 12.38
C LYS A 192 -13.67 -12.45 12.70
N ASP A 193 -13.58 -11.98 13.92
CA ASP A 193 -14.25 -10.76 14.41
C ASP A 193 -13.93 -9.51 13.59
N ALA A 194 -12.67 -9.38 13.13
CA ALA A 194 -12.25 -8.27 12.30
C ALA A 194 -12.82 -8.36 10.88
N ARG A 195 -12.89 -9.58 10.32
CA ARG A 195 -13.51 -9.80 9.00
C ARG A 195 -15.01 -9.56 9.04
N ASP A 196 -15.71 -10.09 10.05
CA ASP A 196 -17.14 -9.92 10.19
C ASP A 196 -17.54 -8.44 10.25
N LYS A 197 -16.71 -7.61 10.91
CA LYS A 197 -16.89 -6.14 10.93
C LYS A 197 -16.74 -5.51 9.55
N LEU A 198 -15.76 -5.93 8.73
CA LEU A 198 -15.64 -5.44 7.36
C LEU A 198 -16.83 -5.86 6.50
N LEU A 199 -17.24 -7.12 6.62
CA LEU A 199 -18.36 -7.68 5.84
C LEU A 199 -19.71 -7.04 6.19
N ALA A 200 -19.85 -6.52 7.42
CA ALA A 200 -21.06 -5.82 7.87
C ALA A 200 -21.18 -4.39 7.33
N CYS A 201 -20.07 -3.79 6.84
CA CYS A 201 -20.07 -2.42 6.34
C CYS A 201 -20.96 -2.27 5.11
N LYS A 202 -21.72 -1.16 5.04
CA LYS A 202 -22.61 -0.83 3.93
C LYS A 202 -22.14 0.38 3.13
N THR A 203 -21.33 1.25 3.74
CA THR A 203 -20.80 2.47 3.12
C THR A 203 -19.28 2.45 3.05
N SER A 204 -18.71 3.27 2.18
CA SER A 204 -17.25 3.43 2.08
C SER A 204 -16.67 4.03 3.37
N GLU A 205 -17.42 4.93 4.03
CA GLU A 205 -17.05 5.53 5.30
C GLU A 205 -16.96 4.49 6.42
N ASP A 206 -17.95 3.61 6.53
CA ASP A 206 -17.93 2.53 7.52
C ASP A 206 -16.73 1.61 7.29
N LEU A 207 -16.51 1.22 6.02
CA LEU A 207 -15.42 0.34 5.63
C LEU A 207 -14.05 0.95 5.94
N TRP A 208 -13.89 2.25 5.65
CA TRP A 208 -12.68 3.00 5.96
C TRP A 208 -12.44 3.10 7.47
N ASN A 209 -13.45 3.45 8.23
CA ASN A 209 -13.35 3.57 9.69
C ASN A 209 -13.01 2.24 10.36
N VAL A 210 -13.63 1.14 9.91
CA VAL A 210 -13.31 -0.21 10.40
C VAL A 210 -11.89 -0.59 10.05
N LEU A 211 -11.44 -0.34 8.81
CA LEU A 211 -10.07 -0.60 8.38
C LEU A 211 -9.04 0.16 9.23
N LEU A 212 -9.23 1.47 9.42
CA LEU A 212 -8.37 2.31 10.25
C LEU A 212 -8.27 1.80 11.69
N LYS A 213 -9.42 1.50 12.30
CA LYS A 213 -9.49 1.06 13.69
C LYS A 213 -8.85 -0.32 13.87
N ALA A 214 -9.16 -1.26 12.99
CA ALA A 214 -8.67 -2.63 13.09
C ALA A 214 -7.15 -2.73 12.89
N THR A 215 -6.58 -1.92 11.98
CA THR A 215 -5.15 -1.98 11.63
C THR A 215 -4.25 -1.07 12.48
N ARG A 216 -4.81 -0.30 13.40
CA ARG A 216 -4.08 0.71 14.18
C ARG A 216 -2.84 0.17 14.91
N ASN A 217 -2.91 -1.06 15.40
CA ASN A 217 -1.84 -1.68 16.19
C ASN A 217 -0.94 -2.61 15.36
N THR A 218 -1.30 -2.91 14.13
CA THR A 218 -0.58 -3.86 13.25
C THR A 218 0.13 -3.17 12.09
N ILE A 219 -0.31 -1.97 11.72
CA ILE A 219 0.26 -1.16 10.65
C ILE A 219 0.58 0.23 11.23
N SER A 220 1.85 0.51 11.47
CA SER A 220 2.39 1.77 12.01
C SER A 220 3.12 2.60 10.94
#